data_af30cf0668470236665bd93ca8faa330
#
_entry.id   af30cf0668470236665bd93ca8faa330
#
_cell.length_a   1.000
_cell.length_b   1.000
_cell.length_c   1.000
_cell.angle_alpha   90.00
_cell.angle_beta   90.00
_cell.angle_gamma   90.00
#
_symmetry.space_group_name_H-M   'P 1'
#
loop_
_entity.id
_entity.type
_entity.pdbx_description
1 polymer ?
#
loop_
_entity_poly.entity_id
_entity_poly.type
_entity_poly.pdbx_seq_one_letter_code
_entity_poly.pdbx_strand_id
1 'polypeptide(L)'
;MISQVTATTFHRFLGNGRTSPAIFTCEGQGLAAPDEFVVKLRGGIERRERGLLYELYASLLANYLAVQCPRPVVVSIEEDLARIVQDQLAGDPRRARIISDSIGLNFGSQFLVNLTVWPVDKGIPQLMLEAAVNVYAFDALIQNPDRAFNNPNLGSRGDDLFVFDHEMAFSFLLDIFPTQTPWRLEHEVYLDRHVFARTLKGVPFSVDFLQLLKTLTPEVLGEFSRQIQNEWRCDDLQRIETHVGLIRACPARS
;
A
#
# COMPACT_ATOMS: atom_id res chain seq x y z
N MET A 1 1.51 5.89 -15.96
CA MET A 1 0.41 6.72 -15.40
C MET A 1 -0.59 5.78 -14.74
N ILE A 2 -1.12 6.12 -13.55
CA ILE A 2 -2.11 5.31 -12.86
C ILE A 2 -3.42 5.28 -13.64
N SER A 3 -4.06 4.10 -13.75
CA SER A 3 -5.37 3.96 -14.40
C SER A 3 -6.47 4.49 -13.48
N GLN A 4 -7.40 5.24 -14.05
CA GLN A 4 -8.64 5.62 -13.39
C GLN A 4 -9.76 4.76 -13.97
N VAL A 5 -10.54 4.13 -13.08
CA VAL A 5 -11.63 3.22 -13.43
C VAL A 5 -12.90 3.61 -12.68
N THR A 6 -14.04 3.22 -13.19
CA THR A 6 -15.35 3.46 -12.55
C THR A 6 -15.90 2.14 -12.00
N ALA A 7 -16.33 2.13 -10.75
CA ALA A 7 -17.01 1.00 -10.13
C ALA A 7 -18.39 0.83 -10.78
N THR A 8 -18.70 -0.41 -11.22
CA THR A 8 -19.98 -0.75 -11.88
C THR A 8 -20.81 -1.73 -11.06
N THR A 9 -20.16 -2.60 -10.28
CA THR A 9 -20.86 -3.58 -9.47
C THR A 9 -20.17 -3.75 -8.12
N PHE A 10 -20.95 -3.65 -7.04
CA PHE A 10 -20.51 -4.00 -5.70
C PHE A 10 -20.72 -5.49 -5.44
N HIS A 11 -19.74 -6.18 -4.90
CA HIS A 11 -19.84 -7.58 -4.55
C HIS A 11 -20.04 -7.79 -3.05
N ARG A 12 -19.05 -7.40 -2.26
CA ARG A 12 -19.05 -7.58 -0.81
C ARG A 12 -17.95 -6.78 -0.12
N PHE A 13 -18.12 -6.55 1.15
CA PHE A 13 -17.00 -6.10 2.00
C PHE A 13 -16.04 -7.26 2.31
N LEU A 14 -14.75 -6.92 2.49
CA LEU A 14 -13.74 -7.84 2.96
C LEU A 14 -13.61 -7.72 4.48
N GLY A 15 -13.88 -8.82 5.19
CA GLY A 15 -13.72 -8.91 6.64
C GLY A 15 -14.61 -7.96 7.44
N ASN A 16 -14.36 -7.92 8.76
CA ASN A 16 -15.04 -7.05 9.71
C ASN A 16 -14.10 -5.97 10.27
N GLY A 17 -12.98 -5.69 9.57
CA GLY A 17 -12.00 -4.68 9.95
C GLY A 17 -12.58 -3.27 10.02
N ARG A 18 -11.84 -2.35 10.66
CA ARG A 18 -12.28 -0.95 10.87
C ARG A 18 -12.47 -0.22 9.56
N THR A 19 -11.59 -0.42 8.59
CA THR A 19 -11.56 0.26 7.29
C THR A 19 -12.56 -0.31 6.28
N SER A 20 -13.06 -1.53 6.50
CA SER A 20 -14.10 -2.18 5.69
C SER A 20 -13.84 -2.07 4.16
N PRO A 21 -12.69 -2.53 3.63
CA PRO A 21 -12.49 -2.53 2.18
C PRO A 21 -13.50 -3.43 1.49
N ALA A 22 -13.81 -3.14 0.23
CA ALA A 22 -14.85 -3.86 -0.50
C ALA A 22 -14.37 -4.27 -1.90
N ILE A 23 -14.95 -5.33 -2.45
CA ILE A 23 -14.70 -5.78 -3.83
C ILE A 23 -15.76 -5.15 -4.74
N PHE A 24 -15.26 -4.53 -5.81
CA PHE A 24 -16.07 -4.01 -6.91
C PHE A 24 -15.57 -4.53 -8.24
N THR A 25 -16.48 -4.81 -9.17
CA THR A 25 -16.15 -4.83 -10.59
C THR A 25 -16.03 -3.38 -11.06
N CYS A 26 -14.97 -3.08 -11.80
CA CYS A 26 -14.71 -1.76 -12.37
C CYS A 26 -14.43 -1.85 -13.86
N GLU A 27 -14.75 -0.76 -14.57
CA GLU A 27 -14.50 -0.55 -16.00
C GLU A 27 -13.74 0.76 -16.20
N GLY A 28 -12.97 0.89 -17.28
CA GLY A 28 -12.30 2.14 -17.60
C GLY A 28 -11.11 1.99 -18.53
N GLN A 29 -10.47 3.13 -18.83
CA GLN A 29 -9.31 3.15 -19.71
C GLN A 29 -8.13 2.38 -19.10
N GLY A 30 -7.48 1.55 -19.94
CA GLY A 30 -6.34 0.72 -19.51
C GLY A 30 -6.75 -0.66 -18.98
N LEU A 31 -8.05 -0.99 -18.98
CA LEU A 31 -8.56 -2.33 -18.78
C LEU A 31 -8.97 -2.93 -20.13
N ALA A 32 -8.55 -4.16 -20.41
CA ALA A 32 -8.99 -4.89 -21.63
C ALA A 32 -10.45 -5.37 -21.51
N ALA A 33 -10.93 -5.59 -20.29
CA ALA A 33 -12.28 -5.99 -19.91
C ALA A 33 -12.55 -5.51 -18.48
N PRO A 34 -13.82 -5.54 -18.02
CA PRO A 34 -14.14 -5.35 -16.61
C PRO A 34 -13.31 -6.28 -15.72
N ASP A 35 -12.80 -5.77 -14.62
CA ASP A 35 -11.92 -6.50 -13.69
C ASP A 35 -12.32 -6.20 -12.24
N GLU A 36 -11.96 -7.07 -11.31
CA GLU A 36 -12.28 -6.94 -9.89
C GLU A 36 -11.16 -6.23 -9.13
N PHE A 37 -11.56 -5.30 -8.24
CA PHE A 37 -10.65 -4.56 -7.40
C PHE A 37 -11.10 -4.57 -5.95
N VAL A 38 -10.12 -4.66 -5.05
CA VAL A 38 -10.29 -4.34 -3.64
C VAL A 38 -10.20 -2.84 -3.50
N VAL A 39 -11.30 -2.21 -3.10
CA VAL A 39 -11.39 -0.75 -2.95
C VAL A 39 -11.30 -0.36 -1.50
N LYS A 40 -10.34 0.48 -1.18
CA LYS A 40 -10.21 1.19 0.10
C LYS A 40 -11.14 2.41 0.05
N LEU A 41 -12.26 2.27 0.70
CA LEU A 41 -13.33 3.27 0.71
C LEU A 41 -12.94 4.48 1.55
N ARG A 42 -12.96 5.68 0.95
CA ARG A 42 -12.61 6.94 1.64
C ARG A 42 -13.38 7.13 2.95
N GLY A 43 -14.66 6.77 2.96
CA GLY A 43 -15.51 6.85 4.15
C GLY A 43 -15.17 5.83 5.25
N GLY A 44 -14.39 4.78 4.94
CA GLY A 44 -13.98 3.74 5.87
C GLY A 44 -12.55 3.86 6.38
N ILE A 45 -11.70 4.57 5.64
CA ILE A 45 -10.27 4.70 5.97
C ILE A 45 -10.05 5.74 7.09
N GLU A 46 -9.20 5.43 8.07
CA GLU A 46 -9.08 6.27 9.27
C GLU A 46 -8.47 7.65 8.96
N ARG A 47 -7.50 7.69 8.05
CA ARG A 47 -6.78 8.91 7.67
C ARG A 47 -7.40 9.62 6.46
N ARG A 48 -8.56 9.14 5.99
CA ARG A 48 -9.29 9.69 4.83
C ARG A 48 -8.36 9.85 3.61
N GLU A 49 -8.32 11.01 2.99
CA GLU A 49 -7.53 11.32 1.79
C GLU A 49 -6.03 11.04 1.97
N ARG A 50 -5.48 11.26 3.18
CA ARG A 50 -4.08 10.91 3.48
C ARG A 50 -3.82 9.41 3.41
N GLY A 51 -4.76 8.60 3.93
CA GLY A 51 -4.65 7.14 3.83
C GLY A 51 -4.67 6.66 2.39
N LEU A 52 -5.53 7.25 1.53
CA LEU A 52 -5.57 6.95 0.09
C LEU A 52 -4.27 7.35 -0.62
N LEU A 53 -3.71 8.50 -0.26
CA LEU A 53 -2.39 8.93 -0.72
C LEU A 53 -1.30 7.93 -0.33
N TYR A 54 -1.28 7.46 0.92
CA TYR A 54 -0.25 6.52 1.39
C TYR A 54 -0.35 5.18 0.68
N GLU A 55 -1.58 4.65 0.49
CA GLU A 55 -1.81 3.43 -0.28
C GLU A 55 -1.28 3.55 -1.71
N LEU A 56 -1.60 4.63 -2.40
CA LEU A 56 -1.18 4.82 -3.78
C LEU A 56 0.33 5.07 -3.88
N TYR A 57 0.89 5.98 -3.07
CA TYR A 57 2.31 6.31 -3.16
C TYR A 57 3.20 5.12 -2.78
N ALA A 58 2.85 4.37 -1.73
CA ALA A 58 3.55 3.15 -1.35
C ALA A 58 3.48 2.08 -2.45
N SER A 59 2.32 1.92 -3.10
CA SER A 59 2.17 0.97 -4.23
C SER A 59 3.02 1.37 -5.45
N LEU A 60 3.15 2.67 -5.74
CA LEU A 60 4.03 3.16 -6.81
C LEU A 60 5.51 2.90 -6.49
N LEU A 61 5.92 3.15 -5.24
CA LEU A 61 7.28 2.84 -4.76
C LEU A 61 7.55 1.33 -4.79
N ALA A 62 6.61 0.50 -4.32
CA ALA A 62 6.75 -0.96 -4.34
C ALA A 62 6.99 -1.47 -5.76
N ASN A 63 6.16 -1.07 -6.72
CA ASN A 63 6.30 -1.45 -8.12
C ASN A 63 7.64 -1.01 -8.71
N TYR A 64 8.10 0.20 -8.41
CA TYR A 64 9.38 0.71 -8.89
C TYR A 64 10.57 -0.08 -8.32
N LEU A 65 10.49 -0.47 -7.05
CA LEU A 65 11.53 -1.22 -6.34
C LEU A 65 11.41 -2.74 -6.52
N ALA A 66 10.62 -3.19 -7.50
CA ALA A 66 10.38 -4.61 -7.80
C ALA A 66 9.83 -5.41 -6.60
N VAL A 67 9.15 -4.74 -5.66
CA VAL A 67 8.36 -5.41 -4.61
C VAL A 67 6.95 -5.60 -5.14
N GLN A 68 6.51 -6.84 -5.25
CA GLN A 68 5.21 -7.12 -5.85
C GLN A 68 4.07 -6.63 -4.96
N CYS A 69 3.15 -5.89 -5.54
CA CYS A 69 1.87 -5.51 -4.95
C CYS A 69 0.76 -5.67 -5.99
N PRO A 70 -0.51 -5.85 -5.58
CA PRO A 70 -1.62 -5.83 -6.53
C PRO A 70 -1.64 -4.52 -7.30
N ARG A 71 -1.91 -4.57 -8.61
CA ARG A 71 -1.93 -3.39 -9.48
C ARG A 71 -2.80 -2.28 -8.90
N PRO A 72 -2.24 -1.09 -8.58
CA PRO A 72 -3.01 0.03 -8.04
C PRO A 72 -3.82 0.71 -9.14
N VAL A 73 -4.98 1.22 -8.76
CA VAL A 73 -5.86 2.04 -9.60
C VAL A 73 -6.53 3.13 -8.74
N VAL A 74 -7.06 4.16 -9.40
CA VAL A 74 -8.00 5.10 -8.80
C VAL A 74 -9.40 4.69 -9.20
N VAL A 75 -10.29 4.48 -8.24
CA VAL A 75 -11.66 4.02 -8.46
C VAL A 75 -12.64 5.16 -8.20
N SER A 76 -13.44 5.53 -9.20
CA SER A 76 -14.60 6.42 -9.01
C SER A 76 -15.83 5.61 -8.61
N ILE A 77 -16.51 6.03 -7.55
CA ILE A 77 -17.84 5.52 -7.15
C ILE A 77 -18.84 6.63 -7.44
N GLU A 78 -19.74 6.39 -8.39
CA GLU A 78 -20.79 7.31 -8.78
C GLU A 78 -21.99 7.25 -7.83
N GLU A 79 -22.74 8.35 -7.74
CA GLU A 79 -23.89 8.48 -6.83
C GLU A 79 -24.95 7.40 -7.04
N ASP A 80 -25.21 7.01 -8.30
CA ASP A 80 -26.21 6.00 -8.63
C ASP A 80 -25.85 4.62 -8.08
N LEU A 81 -24.58 4.21 -8.26
CA LEU A 81 -24.09 2.97 -7.69
C LEU A 81 -24.11 3.02 -6.15
N ALA A 82 -23.66 4.14 -5.58
CA ALA A 82 -23.65 4.30 -4.13
C ALA A 82 -25.06 4.16 -3.53
N ARG A 83 -26.08 4.76 -4.16
CA ARG A 83 -27.48 4.63 -3.75
C ARG A 83 -27.97 3.17 -3.82
N ILE A 84 -27.70 2.48 -4.92
CA ILE A 84 -28.08 1.05 -5.07
C ILE A 84 -27.44 0.21 -3.95
N VAL A 85 -26.16 0.44 -3.67
CA VAL A 85 -25.44 -0.32 -2.62
C VAL A 85 -25.96 0.01 -1.23
N GLN A 86 -26.31 1.28 -0.97
CA GLN A 86 -26.94 1.69 0.31
C GLN A 86 -28.27 0.99 0.54
N ASP A 87 -29.12 0.88 -0.50
CA ASP A 87 -30.40 0.15 -0.41
C ASP A 87 -30.18 -1.33 -0.09
N GLN A 88 -29.15 -1.97 -0.67
CA GLN A 88 -28.75 -3.34 -0.34
C GLN A 88 -28.27 -3.49 1.11
N LEU A 89 -27.72 -2.42 1.68
CA LEU A 89 -27.16 -2.36 3.03
C LEU A 89 -28.12 -1.78 4.06
N ALA A 90 -29.43 -1.76 3.80
CA ALA A 90 -30.43 -1.19 4.71
C ALA A 90 -30.37 -1.75 6.14
N GLY A 91 -29.88 -2.99 6.31
CA GLY A 91 -29.65 -3.64 7.62
C GLY A 91 -28.30 -3.30 8.28
N ASP A 92 -27.39 -2.58 7.63
CA ASP A 92 -26.08 -2.18 8.15
C ASP A 92 -25.81 -0.68 7.92
N PRO A 93 -26.36 0.19 8.78
CA PRO A 93 -26.25 1.64 8.63
C PRO A 93 -24.79 2.14 8.62
N ARG A 94 -23.87 1.43 9.32
CA ARG A 94 -22.45 1.79 9.32
C ARG A 94 -21.84 1.63 7.93
N ARG A 95 -22.04 0.46 7.30
CA ARG A 95 -21.53 0.19 5.95
C ARG A 95 -22.21 1.04 4.89
N ALA A 96 -23.51 1.26 5.01
CA ALA A 96 -24.25 2.19 4.14
C ALA A 96 -23.64 3.60 4.19
N ARG A 97 -23.29 4.10 5.37
CA ARG A 97 -22.61 5.39 5.52
C ARG A 97 -21.21 5.40 4.91
N ILE A 98 -20.42 4.34 5.09
CA ILE A 98 -19.10 4.23 4.45
C ILE A 98 -19.22 4.38 2.93
N ILE A 99 -20.20 3.73 2.31
CA ILE A 99 -20.45 3.86 0.85
C ILE A 99 -20.81 5.30 0.49
N SER A 100 -21.75 5.92 1.21
CA SER A 100 -22.15 7.33 0.99
C SER A 100 -20.96 8.29 1.06
N ASP A 101 -20.13 8.15 2.11
CA ASP A 101 -18.97 8.99 2.33
C ASP A 101 -17.80 8.69 1.33
N SER A 102 -17.97 7.69 0.47
CA SER A 102 -16.98 7.25 -0.54
C SER A 102 -17.36 7.60 -1.97
N ILE A 103 -18.45 8.34 -2.18
CA ILE A 103 -18.79 8.89 -3.52
C ILE A 103 -17.62 9.75 -4.01
N GLY A 104 -17.18 9.55 -5.27
CA GLY A 104 -15.99 10.15 -5.86
C GLY A 104 -14.79 9.19 -5.86
N LEU A 105 -13.57 9.72 -5.70
CA LEU A 105 -12.34 8.96 -5.89
C LEU A 105 -11.92 8.19 -4.64
N ASN A 106 -11.56 6.92 -4.86
CA ASN A 106 -11.08 5.98 -3.86
C ASN A 106 -9.83 5.26 -4.39
N PHE A 107 -9.00 4.71 -3.49
CA PHE A 107 -7.90 3.83 -3.90
C PHE A 107 -8.41 2.43 -4.16
N GLY A 108 -7.95 1.81 -5.25
CA GLY A 108 -8.22 0.41 -5.56
C GLY A 108 -6.93 -0.36 -5.84
N SER A 109 -6.94 -1.63 -5.55
CA SER A 109 -5.90 -2.58 -5.94
C SER A 109 -6.54 -3.83 -6.55
N GLN A 110 -5.91 -4.38 -7.60
CA GLN A 110 -6.47 -5.55 -8.30
C GLN A 110 -6.77 -6.70 -7.34
N PHE A 111 -7.96 -7.28 -7.44
CA PHE A 111 -8.29 -8.47 -6.68
C PHE A 111 -7.54 -9.67 -7.24
N LEU A 112 -6.61 -10.21 -6.47
CA LEU A 112 -5.81 -11.36 -6.87
C LEU A 112 -6.50 -12.66 -6.46
N VAL A 113 -7.04 -13.37 -7.44
CA VAL A 113 -7.61 -14.71 -7.24
C VAL A 113 -6.51 -15.65 -6.75
N ASN A 114 -6.83 -16.51 -5.78
CA ASN A 114 -5.92 -17.49 -5.17
C ASN A 114 -4.73 -16.88 -4.41
N LEU A 115 -4.81 -15.59 -4.01
CA LEU A 115 -3.87 -15.04 -3.06
C LEU A 115 -4.15 -15.63 -1.67
N THR A 116 -3.15 -16.31 -1.10
CA THR A 116 -3.22 -16.85 0.27
C THR A 116 -2.54 -15.88 1.20
N VAL A 117 -3.26 -15.39 2.21
CA VAL A 117 -2.67 -14.54 3.27
C VAL A 117 -1.52 -15.28 3.93
N TRP A 118 -0.39 -14.59 4.17
CA TRP A 118 0.80 -15.19 4.77
C TRP A 118 0.48 -15.72 6.18
N PRO A 119 0.66 -17.03 6.42
CA PRO A 119 0.35 -17.60 7.72
C PRO A 119 1.31 -17.10 8.80
N VAL A 120 0.77 -16.86 10.00
CA VAL A 120 1.57 -16.59 11.20
C VAL A 120 2.54 -17.76 11.43
N ASP A 121 3.77 -17.44 11.82
CA ASP A 121 4.85 -18.40 12.10
C ASP A 121 5.31 -19.27 10.91
N LYS A 122 4.89 -18.98 9.68
CA LYS A 122 5.42 -19.66 8.49
C LYS A 122 6.89 -19.25 8.27
N GLY A 123 7.77 -20.24 8.20
CA GLY A 123 9.15 -20.03 7.72
C GLY A 123 9.18 -19.53 6.27
N ILE A 124 10.24 -18.82 5.90
CA ILE A 124 10.44 -18.34 4.51
C ILE A 124 11.01 -19.48 3.66
N PRO A 125 10.29 -19.97 2.63
CA PRO A 125 10.87 -20.90 1.68
C PRO A 125 12.11 -20.30 0.99
N GLN A 126 13.10 -21.12 0.66
CA GLN A 126 14.33 -20.66 0.03
C GLN A 126 14.10 -19.86 -1.26
N LEU A 127 13.11 -20.27 -2.08
CA LEU A 127 12.76 -19.59 -3.32
C LEU A 127 12.14 -18.20 -3.10
N MET A 128 11.60 -17.93 -1.91
CA MET A 128 10.99 -16.64 -1.54
C MET A 128 11.96 -15.75 -0.73
N LEU A 129 13.16 -16.20 -0.40
CA LEU A 129 14.04 -15.49 0.52
C LEU A 129 14.40 -14.10 0.01
N GLU A 130 14.75 -13.96 -1.26
CA GLU A 130 15.08 -12.67 -1.85
C GLU A 130 13.87 -11.71 -1.85
N ALA A 131 12.70 -12.20 -2.24
CA ALA A 131 11.48 -11.42 -2.19
C ALA A 131 11.15 -10.96 -0.75
N ALA A 132 11.35 -11.83 0.25
CA ALA A 132 11.15 -11.48 1.66
C ALA A 132 12.14 -10.41 2.14
N VAL A 133 13.42 -10.49 1.72
CA VAL A 133 14.44 -9.45 2.00
C VAL A 133 14.02 -8.12 1.37
N ASN A 134 13.52 -8.13 0.13
CA ASN A 134 13.08 -6.92 -0.54
C ASN A 134 11.83 -6.31 0.13
N VAL A 135 10.88 -7.13 0.58
CA VAL A 135 9.73 -6.67 1.38
C VAL A 135 10.19 -6.03 2.69
N TYR A 136 11.13 -6.65 3.41
CA TYR A 136 11.67 -6.10 4.65
C TYR A 136 12.38 -4.75 4.42
N ALA A 137 13.21 -4.66 3.38
CA ALA A 137 13.90 -3.43 3.00
C ALA A 137 12.93 -2.32 2.58
N PHE A 138 11.88 -2.69 1.86
CA PHE A 138 10.81 -1.78 1.45
C PHE A 138 10.05 -1.22 2.67
N ASP A 139 9.65 -2.08 3.62
CA ASP A 139 8.95 -1.62 4.82
C ASP A 139 9.84 -0.77 5.74
N ALA A 140 11.14 -1.02 5.75
CA ALA A 140 12.11 -0.14 6.40
C ALA A 140 12.19 1.23 5.71
N LEU A 141 12.16 1.28 4.37
CA LEU A 141 12.18 2.52 3.58
C LEU A 141 10.94 3.38 3.85
N ILE A 142 9.75 2.78 3.80
CA ILE A 142 8.48 3.49 3.97
C ILE A 142 8.06 3.60 5.45
N GLN A 143 8.84 3.08 6.38
CA GLN A 143 8.53 2.98 7.81
C GLN A 143 7.10 2.48 8.05
N ASN A 144 6.83 1.22 7.64
CA ASN A 144 5.52 0.59 7.80
C ASN A 144 5.46 -0.27 9.07
N PRO A 145 4.85 0.19 10.17
CA PRO A 145 4.76 -0.57 11.42
C PRO A 145 3.70 -1.67 11.40
N ASP A 146 2.82 -1.69 10.40
CA ASP A 146 1.64 -2.57 10.39
C ASP A 146 1.88 -3.92 9.71
N ARG A 147 3.05 -4.13 9.07
CA ARG A 147 3.42 -5.44 8.53
C ARG A 147 4.05 -6.33 9.61
N ALA A 148 3.26 -6.58 10.65
CA ALA A 148 3.69 -7.32 11.82
C ALA A 148 3.36 -8.82 11.71
N PHE A 149 4.02 -9.65 12.53
CA PHE A 149 3.80 -11.09 12.52
C PHE A 149 2.34 -11.51 12.80
N ASN A 150 1.58 -10.72 13.52
CA ASN A 150 0.15 -10.96 13.84
C ASN A 150 -0.81 -10.29 12.84
N ASN A 151 -0.32 -9.38 12.00
CA ASN A 151 -1.05 -8.72 10.93
C ASN A 151 -0.10 -8.55 9.73
N PRO A 152 0.18 -9.61 8.96
CA PRO A 152 1.26 -9.57 7.99
C PRO A 152 1.00 -8.62 6.80
N ASN A 153 -0.26 -8.27 6.49
CA ASN A 153 -0.62 -7.46 5.31
C ASN A 153 0.18 -7.91 4.07
N LEU A 154 0.32 -9.22 3.94
CA LEU A 154 1.15 -9.92 2.98
C LEU A 154 0.43 -11.19 2.55
N GLY A 155 0.54 -11.53 1.28
CA GLY A 155 0.04 -12.80 0.74
C GLY A 155 1.04 -13.46 -0.19
N SER A 156 0.79 -14.73 -0.51
CA SER A 156 1.57 -15.47 -1.50
C SER A 156 0.66 -16.09 -2.56
N ARG A 157 1.17 -16.14 -3.79
CA ARG A 157 0.56 -16.87 -4.90
C ARG A 157 1.68 -17.60 -5.64
N GLY A 158 1.73 -18.92 -5.50
CA GLY A 158 2.92 -19.69 -5.85
C GLY A 158 4.12 -19.26 -5.01
N ASP A 159 5.21 -18.92 -5.65
CA ASP A 159 6.45 -18.45 -5.02
C ASP A 159 6.52 -16.91 -4.92
N ASP A 160 5.53 -16.19 -5.43
CA ASP A 160 5.47 -14.74 -5.37
C ASP A 160 4.89 -14.24 -4.04
N LEU A 161 5.48 -13.18 -3.48
CA LEU A 161 5.00 -12.45 -2.32
C LEU A 161 4.37 -11.13 -2.76
N PHE A 162 3.17 -10.83 -2.24
CA PHE A 162 2.45 -9.60 -2.53
C PHE A 162 2.19 -8.80 -1.27
N VAL A 163 2.68 -7.57 -1.23
CA VAL A 163 2.40 -6.62 -0.15
C VAL A 163 1.13 -5.84 -0.46
N PHE A 164 0.34 -5.54 0.57
CA PHE A 164 -0.86 -4.72 0.47
C PHE A 164 -1.12 -4.02 1.83
N ASP A 165 -2.13 -3.14 1.88
CA ASP A 165 -2.51 -2.39 3.08
C ASP A 165 -1.38 -1.49 3.61
N HIS A 166 -1.18 -0.35 2.94
CA HIS A 166 -0.13 0.62 3.26
C HIS A 166 -0.66 1.87 3.98
N GLU A 167 -1.89 1.84 4.48
CA GLU A 167 -2.50 3.01 5.16
C GLU A 167 -1.66 3.52 6.33
N MET A 168 -0.95 2.61 7.01
CA MET A 168 -0.09 2.94 8.15
C MET A 168 1.37 3.20 7.77
N ALA A 169 1.72 3.14 6.49
CA ALA A 169 3.06 3.50 6.02
C ALA A 169 3.40 4.96 6.31
N PHE A 170 4.67 5.29 6.14
CA PHE A 170 5.22 6.63 6.36
C PHE A 170 5.02 7.13 7.79
N SER A 171 5.21 6.25 8.77
CA SER A 171 5.02 6.57 10.20
C SER A 171 5.91 7.74 10.68
N PHE A 172 7.06 7.99 10.04
CA PHE A 172 7.91 9.17 10.31
C PHE A 172 7.19 10.51 10.12
N LEU A 173 6.07 10.54 9.40
CA LEU A 173 5.25 11.75 9.27
C LEU A 173 4.58 12.16 10.59
N LEU A 174 4.49 11.24 11.55
CA LEU A 174 3.96 11.49 12.89
C LEU A 174 5.04 12.00 13.85
N ASP A 175 6.32 11.94 13.47
CA ASP A 175 7.40 12.36 14.32
C ASP A 175 7.41 13.90 14.47
N ILE A 176 7.41 14.36 15.71
CA ILE A 176 7.53 15.79 16.04
C ILE A 176 8.93 16.29 15.68
N PHE A 177 9.95 15.43 15.86
CA PHE A 177 11.34 15.73 15.54
C PHE A 177 11.86 14.71 14.50
N PRO A 178 11.72 14.99 13.19
CA PRO A 178 12.17 14.07 12.14
C PRO A 178 13.67 13.80 12.25
N THR A 179 14.07 12.55 12.10
CA THR A 179 15.47 12.16 12.07
C THR A 179 16.16 12.71 10.82
N GLN A 180 17.42 13.16 10.98
CA GLN A 180 18.27 13.55 9.85
C GLN A 180 19.03 12.37 9.25
N THR A 181 18.89 11.18 9.83
CA THR A 181 19.60 9.96 9.42
C THR A 181 18.63 8.79 9.30
N PRO A 182 17.61 8.87 8.41
CA PRO A 182 16.54 7.88 8.32
C PRO A 182 17.02 6.49 7.84
N TRP A 183 18.27 6.37 7.40
CA TRP A 183 18.91 5.10 7.06
C TRP A 183 19.48 4.34 8.25
N ARG A 184 19.46 4.94 9.46
CA ARG A 184 19.89 4.28 10.70
C ARG A 184 18.70 3.59 11.34
N LEU A 185 18.66 2.28 11.17
CA LEU A 185 17.52 1.45 11.60
C LEU A 185 17.67 0.89 13.03
N GLU A 186 18.75 1.21 13.73
CA GLU A 186 19.09 0.64 15.05
C GLU A 186 18.06 0.97 16.14
N HIS A 187 17.25 2.00 15.92
CA HIS A 187 16.24 2.46 16.88
C HIS A 187 14.80 2.24 16.41
N GLU A 188 14.64 1.59 15.25
CA GLU A 188 13.32 1.38 14.64
C GLU A 188 12.63 0.15 15.25
N VAL A 189 12.07 0.32 16.45
CA VAL A 189 11.46 -0.75 17.25
C VAL A 189 10.36 -1.52 16.48
N TYR A 190 9.68 -0.88 15.53
CA TYR A 190 8.66 -1.54 14.73
C TYR A 190 9.24 -2.67 13.85
N LEU A 191 10.51 -2.56 13.42
CA LEU A 191 11.18 -3.60 12.63
C LEU A 191 11.36 -4.90 13.42
N ASP A 192 11.45 -4.86 14.75
CA ASP A 192 11.52 -6.06 15.59
C ASP A 192 10.21 -6.88 15.52
N ARG A 193 9.11 -6.23 15.18
CA ARG A 193 7.78 -6.85 15.05
C ARG A 193 7.43 -7.24 13.63
N HIS A 194 8.27 -6.87 12.67
CA HIS A 194 8.03 -7.19 11.26
C HIS A 194 7.90 -8.70 11.05
N VAL A 195 7.01 -9.09 10.14
CA VAL A 195 6.69 -10.50 9.84
C VAL A 195 7.93 -11.36 9.57
N PHE A 196 8.99 -10.78 9.03
CA PHE A 196 10.24 -11.46 8.67
C PHE A 196 11.42 -11.15 9.61
N ALA A 197 11.27 -10.31 10.64
CA ALA A 197 12.36 -9.85 11.47
C ALA A 197 13.24 -10.99 12.04
N ARG A 198 12.59 -12.04 12.58
CA ARG A 198 13.31 -13.17 13.19
C ARG A 198 14.11 -13.99 12.19
N THR A 199 13.58 -14.17 10.98
CA THR A 199 14.19 -15.01 9.95
C THR A 199 15.29 -14.28 9.20
N LEU A 200 15.16 -12.94 9.02
CA LEU A 200 16.09 -12.13 8.24
C LEU A 200 17.18 -11.45 9.09
N LYS A 201 17.24 -11.72 10.39
CA LYS A 201 18.27 -11.14 11.25
C LYS A 201 19.68 -11.46 10.73
N GLY A 202 20.42 -10.40 10.36
CA GLY A 202 21.78 -10.50 9.82
C GLY A 202 21.86 -10.87 8.33
N VAL A 203 20.72 -10.99 7.64
CA VAL A 203 20.70 -11.15 6.19
C VAL A 203 20.90 -9.77 5.55
N PRO A 204 21.88 -9.59 4.63
CA PRO A 204 22.09 -8.31 3.95
C PRO A 204 20.93 -8.00 3.00
N PHE A 205 20.68 -6.72 2.77
CA PHE A 205 19.73 -6.28 1.75
C PHE A 205 20.21 -6.71 0.34
N SER A 206 19.25 -6.97 -0.55
CA SER A 206 19.52 -7.32 -1.94
C SER A 206 20.28 -6.20 -2.65
N VAL A 207 21.29 -6.58 -3.41
CA VAL A 207 22.06 -5.63 -4.23
C VAL A 207 21.18 -4.95 -5.26
N ASP A 208 20.27 -5.70 -5.89
CA ASP A 208 19.37 -5.20 -6.92
C ASP A 208 18.38 -4.20 -6.34
N PHE A 209 17.81 -4.47 -5.16
CA PHE A 209 16.97 -3.51 -4.45
C PHE A 209 17.71 -2.21 -4.16
N LEU A 210 18.93 -2.29 -3.64
CA LEU A 210 19.75 -1.11 -3.34
C LEU A 210 20.15 -0.34 -4.60
N GLN A 211 20.35 -1.01 -5.74
CA GLN A 211 20.58 -0.35 -7.02
C GLN A 211 19.34 0.40 -7.49
N LEU A 212 18.15 -0.23 -7.44
CA LEU A 212 16.89 0.43 -7.77
C LEU A 212 16.62 1.63 -6.84
N LEU A 213 16.88 1.50 -5.54
CA LEU A 213 16.73 2.59 -4.59
C LEU A 213 17.58 3.83 -4.99
N LYS A 214 18.80 3.63 -5.49
CA LYS A 214 19.65 4.73 -5.97
C LYS A 214 19.10 5.46 -7.19
N THR A 215 18.24 4.82 -7.98
CA THR A 215 17.59 5.41 -9.16
C THR A 215 16.34 6.24 -8.83
N LEU A 216 15.86 6.25 -7.58
CA LEU A 216 14.74 7.09 -7.13
C LEU A 216 15.15 8.57 -7.07
N THR A 217 15.45 9.16 -8.23
CA THR A 217 15.81 10.58 -8.33
C THR A 217 14.63 11.49 -7.98
N PRO A 218 14.85 12.79 -7.69
CA PRO A 218 13.76 13.75 -7.48
C PRO A 218 12.77 13.80 -8.64
N GLU A 219 13.25 13.60 -9.89
CA GLU A 219 12.40 13.57 -11.08
C GLU A 219 11.46 12.35 -11.05
N VAL A 220 11.97 11.16 -10.68
CA VAL A 220 11.17 9.93 -10.54
C VAL A 220 10.14 10.09 -9.42
N LEU A 221 10.54 10.61 -8.26
CA LEU A 221 9.61 10.86 -7.16
C LEU A 221 8.54 11.88 -7.56
N GLY A 222 8.94 12.94 -8.27
CA GLY A 222 8.00 13.91 -8.83
C GLY A 222 7.02 13.30 -9.85
N GLU A 223 7.41 12.25 -10.58
CA GLU A 223 6.50 11.50 -11.46
C GLU A 223 5.47 10.70 -10.66
N PHE A 224 5.83 10.15 -9.50
CA PHE A 224 4.86 9.52 -8.61
C PHE A 224 3.88 10.54 -8.05
N SER A 225 4.38 11.68 -7.60
CA SER A 225 3.53 12.76 -7.07
C SER A 225 2.55 13.30 -8.10
N ARG A 226 2.92 13.34 -9.38
CA ARG A 226 1.99 13.74 -10.46
C ARG A 226 0.84 12.74 -10.65
N GLN A 227 0.99 11.49 -10.22
CA GLN A 227 -0.05 10.47 -10.31
C GLN A 227 -1.03 10.50 -9.12
N ILE A 228 -0.69 11.24 -8.06
CA ILE A 228 -1.58 11.42 -6.92
C ILE A 228 -2.72 12.37 -7.28
N GLN A 229 -3.94 11.99 -6.95
CA GLN A 229 -5.15 12.77 -7.19
C GLN A 229 -5.09 14.11 -6.45
N ASN A 230 -5.55 15.18 -7.08
CA ASN A 230 -5.47 16.53 -6.49
C ASN A 230 -6.14 16.61 -5.12
N GLU A 231 -7.27 15.92 -4.94
CA GLU A 231 -8.04 15.86 -3.69
C GLU A 231 -7.26 15.19 -2.54
N TRP A 232 -6.28 14.32 -2.85
CA TRP A 232 -5.49 13.58 -1.84
C TRP A 232 -4.17 14.27 -1.52
N ARG A 233 -3.80 15.31 -2.27
CA ARG A 233 -2.52 16.02 -2.09
C ARG A 233 -2.52 16.81 -0.80
N CYS A 234 -1.42 16.68 -0.05
CA CYS A 234 -1.13 17.45 1.14
C CYS A 234 0.39 17.57 1.34
N ASP A 235 0.81 18.27 2.37
CA ASP A 235 2.23 18.51 2.68
C ASP A 235 3.04 17.22 2.92
N ASP A 236 2.34 16.12 3.22
CA ASP A 236 2.98 14.82 3.42
C ASP A 236 3.72 14.33 2.17
N LEU A 237 3.25 14.66 0.96
CA LEU A 237 3.94 14.32 -0.29
C LEU A 237 5.38 14.80 -0.31
N GLN A 238 5.62 16.06 -0.01
CA GLN A 238 6.97 16.64 0.00
C GLN A 238 7.84 16.00 1.09
N ARG A 239 7.24 15.70 2.25
CA ARG A 239 7.94 15.03 3.36
C ARG A 239 8.35 13.60 2.99
N ILE A 240 7.49 12.85 2.28
CA ILE A 240 7.78 11.51 1.77
C ILE A 240 8.93 11.58 0.75
N GLU A 241 8.87 12.46 -0.22
CA GLU A 241 9.94 12.65 -1.22
C GLU A 241 11.27 12.99 -0.57
N THR A 242 11.25 13.89 0.42
CA THR A 242 12.44 14.28 1.19
C THR A 242 13.04 13.09 1.93
N HIS A 243 12.22 12.31 2.63
CA HIS A 243 12.64 11.12 3.38
C HIS A 243 13.30 10.07 2.45
N VAL A 244 12.63 9.71 1.36
CA VAL A 244 13.15 8.76 0.37
C VAL A 244 14.44 9.29 -0.27
N GLY A 245 14.49 10.58 -0.58
CA GLY A 245 15.68 11.26 -1.12
C GLY A 245 16.88 11.20 -0.17
N LEU A 246 16.67 11.38 1.14
CA LEU A 246 17.72 11.25 2.15
C LEU A 246 18.27 9.83 2.22
N ILE A 247 17.39 8.80 2.23
CA ILE A 247 17.83 7.40 2.26
C ILE A 247 18.59 7.05 0.99
N ARG A 248 18.10 7.46 -0.19
CA ARG A 248 18.80 7.27 -1.48
C ARG A 248 20.21 7.85 -1.47
N ALA A 249 20.38 9.04 -0.89
CA ALA A 249 21.65 9.76 -0.84
C ALA A 249 22.60 9.24 0.23
N CYS A 250 22.19 8.24 1.02
CA CYS A 250 23.03 7.67 2.07
C CYS A 250 24.36 7.20 1.48
N PRO A 251 25.52 7.69 1.99
CA PRO A 251 26.81 7.20 1.55
C PRO A 251 26.94 5.71 1.86
N ALA A 252 27.22 4.89 0.84
CA ALA A 252 27.56 3.50 1.06
C ALA A 252 28.73 3.45 2.07
N ARG A 253 28.55 2.83 3.22
CA ARG A 253 29.68 2.50 4.08
C ARG A 253 30.52 1.48 3.32
N SER A 254 31.70 1.91 2.88
CA SER A 254 32.80 1.05 2.40
C SER A 254 33.20 0.07 3.48
#